data_9e25b8bda806fe7dfd8a99b300aef2f4
#
_entry.id   9e25b8bda806fe7dfd8a99b300aef2f4
#
_cell.length_a   1.000
_cell.length_b   1.000
_cell.length_c   1.000
_cell.angle_alpha   90.00
_cell.angle_beta   90.00
_cell.angle_gamma   90.00
#
_symmetry.space_group_name_H-M   'P 1'
#
loop_
_entity.id
_entity.type
_entity.pdbx_description
1 polymer ?
#
loop_
_entity_poly.entity_id
_entity_poly.type
_entity_poly.pdbx_seq_one_letter_code
_entity_poly.pdbx_strand_id
1 'polypeptide(L)'
;QVNNGKLGDLLPLQRPVGGHEPALPPERMPLFFKMLMEYTLSSPAARCLAFAILTAARNSTAREATWSEIQQDSDGQWIHLIPRDRMKVKAERLPFDRKTPLCPAAIDLLKTMPRVQFDGQEFLFPSIYQRSLKPITPDAFPRLIKRMHARQFKIDRIGWVDPEQKSKKGEPRIVTLHGCARATFNTWAKDGKRFHHAFFPKEIRESCLDHRNESYQCAYDREQALGEMREVFDAWGAFCTSLIK
;
A
#
# COMPACT_ATOMS: atom_id res chain seq x y z
N GLN A 1 32.73 -40.48 14.95
CA GLN A 1 32.11 -39.22 15.41
C GLN A 1 30.78 -39.08 14.67
N VAL A 2 29.68 -39.31 15.39
CA VAL A 2 28.31 -39.18 14.86
C VAL A 2 27.99 -37.71 14.80
N ASN A 3 27.74 -37.21 13.60
CA ASN A 3 27.37 -35.83 13.33
C ASN A 3 25.92 -35.62 13.84
N ASN A 4 25.75 -34.92 14.96
CA ASN A 4 24.46 -34.54 15.49
C ASN A 4 23.86 -33.42 14.62
N GLY A 5 23.34 -33.77 13.43
CA GLY A 5 22.49 -32.90 12.66
C GLY A 5 21.28 -32.49 13.51
N LYS A 6 21.07 -31.19 13.70
CA LYS A 6 19.96 -30.69 14.48
C LYS A 6 18.65 -31.19 13.87
N LEU A 7 17.86 -31.91 14.65
CA LEU A 7 16.54 -32.45 14.25
C LEU A 7 15.62 -31.39 13.61
N GLY A 8 15.87 -30.09 13.87
CA GLY A 8 15.17 -28.99 13.27
C GLY A 8 15.39 -28.80 11.77
N ASP A 9 16.46 -29.34 11.19
CA ASP A 9 16.75 -29.19 9.75
C ASP A 9 16.00 -30.24 8.90
N LEU A 10 15.41 -31.25 9.55
CA LEU A 10 14.66 -32.34 8.92
C LEU A 10 13.14 -32.16 8.97
N LEU A 11 12.65 -31.19 9.75
CA LEU A 11 11.22 -30.89 9.79
C LEU A 11 10.90 -29.84 8.72
N PRO A 12 9.88 -30.08 7.88
CA PRO A 12 9.40 -29.01 7.00
C PRO A 12 9.04 -27.84 7.89
N LEU A 13 9.61 -26.66 7.59
CA LEU A 13 9.28 -25.39 8.24
C LEU A 13 7.75 -25.29 8.26
N GLN A 14 7.13 -25.60 9.38
CA GLN A 14 5.73 -25.26 9.62
C GLN A 14 5.67 -23.74 9.61
N ARG A 15 5.35 -23.18 8.42
CA ARG A 15 4.96 -21.79 8.37
C ARG A 15 3.77 -21.69 9.32
N PRO A 16 3.86 -20.86 10.38
CA PRO A 16 2.69 -20.62 11.19
C PRO A 16 1.60 -20.24 10.19
N VAL A 17 0.42 -20.82 10.31
CA VAL A 17 -0.77 -20.39 9.58
C VAL A 17 -1.07 -19.00 10.12
N GLY A 18 -0.28 -18.05 9.63
CA GLY A 18 -0.45 -16.62 9.92
C GLY A 18 -1.76 -16.23 9.27
N GLY A 19 -2.75 -15.91 10.07
CA GLY A 19 -3.99 -15.35 9.57
C GLY A 19 -3.65 -14.12 8.71
N HIS A 20 -4.42 -13.89 7.65
CA HIS A 20 -4.28 -12.69 6.83
C HIS A 20 -4.38 -11.45 7.71
N GLU A 21 -3.66 -10.38 7.34
CA GLU A 21 -3.84 -9.08 7.98
C GLU A 21 -5.29 -8.61 7.81
N PRO A 22 -5.96 -8.12 8.86
CA PRO A 22 -7.34 -7.67 8.78
C PRO A 22 -7.54 -6.65 7.67
N ALA A 23 -8.37 -7.02 6.69
CA ALA A 23 -8.63 -6.28 5.47
C ALA A 23 -10.00 -5.63 5.49
N LEU A 24 -10.13 -4.49 4.83
CA LEU A 24 -11.42 -3.86 4.63
C LEU A 24 -12.14 -4.55 3.47
N PRO A 25 -13.43 -4.90 3.58
CA PRO A 25 -14.23 -5.29 2.42
C PRO A 25 -14.14 -4.22 1.33
N PRO A 26 -13.84 -4.58 0.07
CA PRO A 26 -13.62 -3.58 -0.99
C PRO A 26 -14.78 -2.59 -1.17
N GLU A 27 -16.02 -3.03 -1.00
CA GLU A 27 -17.22 -2.19 -1.11
C GLU A 27 -17.22 -1.01 -0.13
N ARG A 28 -16.52 -1.16 0.98
CA ARG A 28 -16.40 -0.12 1.99
C ARG A 28 -15.22 0.84 1.74
N MET A 29 -14.34 0.53 0.78
CA MET A 29 -13.18 1.33 0.49
C MET A 29 -13.53 2.77 0.06
N PRO A 30 -14.50 3.05 -0.81
CA PRO A 30 -14.84 4.42 -1.17
C PRO A 30 -15.27 5.27 0.04
N LEU A 31 -16.04 4.70 0.95
CA LEU A 31 -16.47 5.40 2.17
C LEU A 31 -15.32 5.60 3.15
N PHE A 32 -14.46 4.58 3.31
CA PHE A 32 -13.25 4.68 4.12
C PHE A 32 -12.32 5.76 3.59
N PHE A 33 -12.09 5.77 2.28
CA PHE A 33 -11.19 6.72 1.62
C PHE A 33 -11.74 8.16 1.71
N LYS A 34 -13.04 8.35 1.51
CA LYS A 34 -13.69 9.64 1.72
C LYS A 34 -13.45 10.18 3.13
N MET A 35 -13.68 9.36 4.17
CA MET A 35 -13.38 9.75 5.55
C MET A 35 -11.90 10.01 5.76
N LEU A 36 -11.02 9.20 5.18
CA LEU A 36 -9.57 9.39 5.29
C LEU A 36 -9.13 10.74 4.73
N MET A 37 -9.69 11.16 3.60
CA MET A 37 -9.35 12.45 2.97
C MET A 37 -9.65 13.65 3.88
N GLU A 38 -10.66 13.59 4.75
CA GLU A 38 -10.92 14.63 5.73
C GLU A 38 -9.75 14.81 6.73
N TYR A 39 -9.00 13.75 7.01
CA TYR A 39 -7.82 13.81 7.89
C TYR A 39 -6.54 14.23 7.17
N THR A 40 -6.49 14.21 5.84
CA THR A 40 -5.27 14.55 5.09
C THR A 40 -4.88 16.01 5.22
N LEU A 41 -5.82 16.90 5.49
CA LEU A 41 -5.56 18.33 5.65
C LEU A 41 -4.56 18.63 6.78
N SER A 42 -4.60 17.83 7.86
CA SER A 42 -3.80 18.09 9.08
C SER A 42 -2.87 16.95 9.49
N SER A 43 -2.93 15.78 8.83
CA SER A 43 -2.23 14.57 9.29
C SER A 43 -1.32 13.97 8.21
N PRO A 44 0.02 14.03 8.39
CA PRO A 44 0.95 13.31 7.52
C PRO A 44 0.68 11.80 7.45
N ALA A 45 0.22 11.21 8.57
CA ALA A 45 -0.14 9.80 8.61
C ALA A 45 -1.36 9.48 7.72
N ALA A 46 -2.34 10.39 7.64
CA ALA A 46 -3.48 10.24 6.75
C ALA A 46 -3.08 10.36 5.28
N ARG A 47 -2.22 11.32 4.94
CA ARG A 47 -1.67 11.47 3.58
C ARG A 47 -0.88 10.22 3.17
N CYS A 48 -0.04 9.71 4.06
CA CYS A 48 0.73 8.50 3.82
C CYS A 48 -0.17 7.26 3.66
N LEU A 49 -1.21 7.12 4.48
CA LEU A 49 -2.18 6.02 4.35
C LEU A 49 -2.95 6.12 3.02
N ALA A 50 -3.39 7.32 2.62
CA ALA A 50 -4.04 7.54 1.33
C ALA A 50 -3.11 7.19 0.16
N PHE A 51 -1.85 7.64 0.20
CA PHE A 51 -0.84 7.28 -0.78
C PHE A 51 -0.59 5.77 -0.84
N ALA A 52 -0.45 5.12 0.33
CA ALA A 52 -0.25 3.67 0.40
C ALA A 52 -1.43 2.89 -0.20
N ILE A 53 -2.68 3.35 0.01
CA ILE A 53 -3.87 2.75 -0.59
C ILE A 53 -3.84 2.93 -2.11
N LEU A 54 -3.62 4.14 -2.61
CA LEU A 54 -3.64 4.45 -4.05
C LEU A 54 -2.52 3.77 -4.84
N THR A 55 -1.41 3.42 -4.19
CA THR A 55 -0.24 2.77 -4.81
C THR A 55 -0.07 1.31 -4.41
N ALA A 56 -0.98 0.75 -3.62
CA ALA A 56 -0.87 -0.59 -3.01
C ALA A 56 0.50 -0.82 -2.32
N ALA A 57 1.12 0.23 -1.79
CA ALA A 57 2.47 0.21 -1.25
C ALA A 57 2.56 -0.53 0.09
N ARG A 58 3.74 -1.09 0.37
CA ARG A 58 4.08 -1.57 1.71
C ARG A 58 4.27 -0.41 2.68
N ASN A 59 4.08 -0.66 3.97
CA ASN A 59 4.22 0.33 5.04
C ASN A 59 5.56 1.10 4.95
N SER A 60 6.68 0.39 4.92
CA SER A 60 8.01 1.03 4.81
C SER A 60 8.16 1.81 3.51
N THR A 61 7.72 1.24 2.38
CA THR A 61 7.80 1.88 1.07
C THR A 61 7.07 3.23 1.05
N ALA A 62 5.83 3.28 1.55
CA ALA A 62 5.06 4.52 1.59
C ALA A 62 5.64 5.53 2.61
N ARG A 63 5.99 5.05 3.80
CA ARG A 63 6.43 5.88 4.92
C ARG A 63 7.77 6.57 4.67
N GLU A 64 8.66 5.89 3.99
CA GLU A 64 10.01 6.34 3.71
C GLU A 64 10.17 6.95 2.31
N ALA A 65 9.05 7.12 1.58
CA ALA A 65 9.05 7.74 0.27
C ALA A 65 9.53 9.20 0.33
N THR A 66 10.31 9.59 -0.67
CA THR A 66 10.89 10.93 -0.82
C THR A 66 10.36 11.63 -2.06
N TRP A 67 10.47 12.95 -2.12
CA TRP A 67 10.08 13.72 -3.30
C TRP A 67 10.92 13.39 -4.52
N SER A 68 12.19 13.03 -4.35
CA SER A 68 13.08 12.63 -5.44
C SER A 68 12.67 11.33 -6.13
N GLU A 69 11.86 10.50 -5.45
CA GLU A 69 11.30 9.26 -6.00
C GLU A 69 10.04 9.49 -6.85
N ILE A 70 9.44 10.69 -6.80
CA ILE A 70 8.29 11.05 -7.62
C ILE A 70 8.81 11.67 -8.92
N GLN A 71 8.73 10.91 -9.99
CA GLN A 71 9.35 11.23 -11.28
C GLN A 71 8.36 11.02 -12.43
N GLN A 72 8.73 11.49 -13.61
CA GLN A 72 8.08 11.11 -14.85
C GLN A 72 8.90 10.03 -15.55
N ASP A 73 8.21 9.07 -16.14
CA ASP A 73 8.83 8.06 -17.02
C ASP A 73 9.16 8.63 -18.42
N SER A 74 9.62 7.78 -19.34
CA SER A 74 9.94 8.15 -20.73
C SER A 74 8.77 8.80 -21.48
N ASP A 75 7.55 8.44 -21.11
CA ASP A 75 6.31 8.91 -21.75
C ASP A 75 5.71 10.13 -21.03
N GLY A 76 6.45 10.71 -20.07
CA GLY A 76 6.01 11.84 -19.28
C GLY A 76 4.95 11.51 -18.23
N GLN A 77 4.73 10.22 -17.95
CA GLN A 77 3.73 9.76 -16.99
C GLN A 77 4.32 9.67 -15.59
N TRP A 78 3.56 10.08 -14.59
CA TRP A 78 4.04 10.07 -13.21
C TRP A 78 4.17 8.65 -12.63
N ILE A 79 5.30 8.42 -11.99
CA ILE A 79 5.65 7.17 -11.32
C ILE A 79 6.26 7.45 -9.94
N HIS A 80 6.14 6.47 -9.05
CA HIS A 80 6.95 6.35 -7.85
C HIS A 80 8.11 5.39 -8.15
N LEU A 81 9.32 5.92 -8.27
CA LEU A 81 10.54 5.16 -8.52
C LEU A 81 11.16 4.77 -7.18
N ILE A 82 11.00 3.51 -6.78
CA ILE A 82 11.47 3.00 -5.50
C ILE A 82 12.85 2.38 -5.70
N PRO A 83 13.90 2.92 -5.04
CA PRO A 83 15.26 2.37 -5.12
C PRO A 83 15.30 0.90 -4.65
N ARG A 84 16.06 0.09 -5.36
CA ARG A 84 16.19 -1.36 -5.09
C ARG A 84 16.71 -1.69 -3.69
N ASP A 85 17.54 -0.84 -3.12
CA ASP A 85 18.10 -0.99 -1.78
C ASP A 85 17.06 -0.83 -0.67
N ARG A 86 15.95 -0.12 -0.93
CA ARG A 86 14.82 0.03 -0.03
C ARG A 86 13.80 -1.12 -0.15
N MET A 87 13.97 -2.01 -1.10
CA MET A 87 13.03 -3.11 -1.28
C MET A 87 13.31 -4.23 -0.27
N LYS A 88 12.25 -4.93 0.17
CA LYS A 88 12.34 -6.05 1.13
C LYS A 88 13.23 -7.19 0.64
N VAL A 89 13.38 -7.35 -0.67
CA VAL A 89 14.26 -8.33 -1.29
C VAL A 89 15.66 -7.74 -1.39
N LYS A 90 16.69 -8.49 -0.98
CA LYS A 90 18.08 -8.03 -1.04
C LYS A 90 18.42 -7.50 -2.45
N ALA A 91 19.03 -6.33 -2.50
CA ALA A 91 19.38 -5.62 -3.73
C ALA A 91 20.17 -6.47 -4.75
N GLU A 92 20.96 -7.45 -4.24
CA GLU A 92 21.73 -8.41 -5.06
C GLU A 92 20.83 -9.29 -5.97
N ARG A 93 19.53 -9.39 -5.64
CA ARG A 93 18.56 -10.19 -6.39
C ARG A 93 17.60 -9.36 -7.26
N LEU A 94 17.79 -8.04 -7.25
CA LEU A 94 16.96 -7.10 -8.03
C LEU A 94 17.92 -6.19 -8.84
N PRO A 95 18.01 -6.39 -10.16
CA PRO A 95 18.94 -5.64 -10.99
C PRO A 95 18.51 -4.18 -11.26
N PHE A 96 17.31 -3.77 -10.82
CA PHE A 96 16.74 -2.45 -11.15
C PHE A 96 15.80 -1.93 -10.05
N ASP A 97 15.59 -0.62 -10.06
CA ASP A 97 14.63 0.08 -9.24
C ASP A 97 13.19 -0.25 -9.67
N ARG A 98 12.26 -0.16 -8.74
CA ARG A 98 10.86 -0.45 -9.02
C ARG A 98 10.11 0.80 -9.45
N LYS A 99 9.44 0.74 -10.58
CA LYS A 99 8.48 1.75 -11.04
C LYS A 99 7.06 1.37 -10.61
N THR A 100 6.34 2.26 -9.95
CA THR A 100 4.91 2.12 -9.63
C THR A 100 4.16 3.29 -10.26
N PRO A 101 3.22 3.05 -11.19
CA PRO A 101 2.42 4.12 -11.79
C PRO A 101 1.62 4.87 -10.74
N LEU A 102 1.50 6.18 -10.90
CA LEU A 102 0.67 7.03 -10.06
C LEU A 102 -0.62 7.39 -10.79
N CYS A 103 -1.75 6.95 -10.24
CA CYS A 103 -3.06 7.33 -10.74
C CYS A 103 -3.37 8.82 -10.50
N PRO A 104 -4.34 9.43 -11.22
CA PRO A 104 -4.70 10.83 -11.05
C PRO A 104 -4.96 11.23 -9.60
N ALA A 105 -5.67 10.40 -8.83
CA ALA A 105 -5.95 10.65 -7.42
C ALA A 105 -4.69 10.72 -6.55
N ALA A 106 -3.66 9.90 -6.85
CA ALA A 106 -2.37 9.96 -6.15
C ALA A 106 -1.61 11.24 -6.51
N ILE A 107 -1.64 11.64 -7.76
CA ILE A 107 -1.02 12.89 -8.24
C ILE A 107 -1.69 14.11 -7.57
N ASP A 108 -3.00 14.12 -7.50
CA ASP A 108 -3.75 15.22 -6.87
C ASP A 108 -3.49 15.27 -5.36
N LEU A 109 -3.40 14.14 -4.69
CA LEU A 109 -2.95 14.10 -3.29
C LEU A 109 -1.57 14.74 -3.13
N LEU A 110 -0.60 14.38 -3.98
CA LEU A 110 0.77 14.92 -3.92
C LEU A 110 0.82 16.43 -4.18
N LYS A 111 0.02 16.95 -5.11
CA LYS A 111 -0.06 18.41 -5.40
C LYS A 111 -0.52 19.23 -4.20
N THR A 112 -1.33 18.65 -3.30
CA THR A 112 -1.82 19.34 -2.10
C THR A 112 -0.85 19.30 -0.92
N MET A 113 0.26 18.55 -1.04
CA MET A 113 1.18 18.33 0.07
C MET A 113 2.25 19.42 0.16
N PRO A 114 2.57 19.88 1.38
CA PRO A 114 3.71 20.80 1.57
C PRO A 114 5.03 20.06 1.28
N ARG A 115 5.90 20.70 0.55
CA ARG A 115 7.30 20.25 0.44
C ARG A 115 8.08 20.80 1.62
N VAL A 116 8.54 19.92 2.49
CA VAL A 116 9.37 20.28 3.63
C VAL A 116 10.74 19.69 3.42
N GLN A 117 11.74 20.52 3.28
CA GLN A 117 13.15 20.13 3.14
C GLN A 117 13.92 20.49 4.40
N PHE A 118 14.74 19.56 4.88
CA PHE A 118 15.64 19.81 5.98
C PHE A 118 16.89 18.93 5.80
N ASP A 119 18.09 19.56 5.85
CA ASP A 119 19.38 18.89 5.75
C ASP A 119 19.49 17.94 4.52
N GLY A 120 19.00 18.41 3.37
CA GLY A 120 19.02 17.66 2.11
C GLY A 120 18.03 16.48 2.03
N GLN A 121 17.22 16.25 3.08
CA GLN A 121 16.20 15.20 3.08
C GLN A 121 14.80 15.78 2.81
N GLU A 122 14.05 15.11 1.95
CA GLU A 122 12.71 15.52 1.54
C GLU A 122 11.74 14.33 1.58
N PHE A 123 11.34 13.90 2.78
CA PHE A 123 10.30 12.87 2.89
C PHE A 123 8.94 13.40 2.42
N LEU A 124 8.18 12.56 1.71
CA LEU A 124 6.78 12.88 1.37
C LEU A 124 5.92 13.07 2.63
N PHE A 125 6.18 12.28 3.66
CA PHE A 125 5.38 12.24 4.89
C PHE A 125 6.27 12.41 6.12
N PRO A 126 6.83 13.63 6.33
CA PRO A 126 7.75 13.85 7.44
C PRO A 126 7.05 13.81 8.78
N SER A 127 7.79 13.43 9.82
CA SER A 127 7.37 13.59 11.21
C SER A 127 7.40 15.05 11.61
N ILE A 128 6.27 15.57 12.12
CA ILE A 128 6.12 16.97 12.52
C ILE A 128 6.76 17.27 13.88
N TYR A 129 7.00 16.24 14.71
CA TYR A 129 7.35 16.40 16.13
C TYR A 129 8.84 16.34 16.43
N GLN A 130 9.70 16.23 15.42
CA GLN A 130 11.15 16.11 15.61
C GLN A 130 11.88 17.22 14.85
N ARG A 131 12.91 17.79 15.50
CA ARG A 131 13.80 18.80 14.88
C ARG A 131 14.59 18.28 13.68
N SER A 132 14.57 16.98 13.43
CA SER A 132 15.11 16.35 12.22
C SER A 132 13.98 15.75 11.41
N LEU A 133 14.02 15.89 10.06
CA LEU A 133 13.07 15.20 9.20
C LEU A 133 13.31 13.69 9.29
N LYS A 134 12.31 13.01 9.81
CA LYS A 134 12.25 11.54 9.83
C LYS A 134 10.93 11.10 9.24
N PRO A 135 10.86 9.92 8.65
CA PRO A 135 9.59 9.36 8.24
C PRO A 135 8.67 9.19 9.46
N ILE A 136 7.38 9.27 9.26
CA ILE A 136 6.40 8.99 10.32
C ILE A 136 6.62 7.59 10.90
N THR A 137 6.33 7.41 12.19
CA THR A 137 6.50 6.12 12.86
C THR A 137 5.44 5.10 12.40
N PRO A 138 5.74 3.79 12.39
CA PRO A 138 4.76 2.75 12.03
C PRO A 138 3.48 2.82 12.89
N ASP A 139 3.58 3.21 14.14
CA ASP A 139 2.44 3.32 15.09
C ASP A 139 1.45 4.43 14.75
N ALA A 140 1.80 5.34 13.86
CA ALA A 140 0.90 6.42 13.44
C ALA A 140 -0.35 5.86 12.75
N PHE A 141 -0.22 4.79 11.97
CA PHE A 141 -1.34 4.20 11.23
C PHE A 141 -2.36 3.50 12.13
N PRO A 142 -1.97 2.59 13.04
CA PRO A 142 -2.92 2.00 13.97
C PRO A 142 -3.68 3.03 14.79
N ARG A 143 -3.01 4.10 15.23
CA ARG A 143 -3.66 5.21 15.96
C ARG A 143 -4.68 5.95 15.10
N LEU A 144 -4.31 6.28 13.87
CA LEU A 144 -5.23 6.93 12.91
C LEU A 144 -6.44 6.05 12.61
N ILE A 145 -6.20 4.78 12.24
CA ILE A 145 -7.27 3.84 11.87
C ILE A 145 -8.22 3.59 13.04
N LYS A 146 -7.70 3.45 14.28
CA LYS A 146 -8.53 3.32 15.48
C LYS A 146 -9.43 4.55 15.69
N ARG A 147 -8.89 5.76 15.49
CA ARG A 147 -9.67 7.01 15.57
C ARG A 147 -10.76 7.08 14.51
N MET A 148 -10.44 6.72 13.28
CA MET A 148 -11.41 6.63 12.18
C MET A 148 -12.48 5.56 12.47
N HIS A 149 -12.05 4.39 12.97
CA HIS A 149 -12.97 3.33 13.37
C HIS A 149 -13.94 3.80 14.45
N ALA A 150 -13.45 4.41 15.52
CA ALA A 150 -14.29 4.91 16.62
C ALA A 150 -15.33 5.95 16.14
N ARG A 151 -14.93 6.81 15.18
CA ARG A 151 -15.87 7.76 14.54
C ARG A 151 -16.92 7.05 13.72
N GLN A 152 -16.53 6.13 12.85
CA GLN A 152 -17.45 5.39 11.99
C GLN A 152 -18.38 4.48 12.80
N PHE A 153 -17.87 3.85 13.85
CA PHE A 153 -18.66 2.98 14.73
C PHE A 153 -19.82 3.72 15.42
N LYS A 154 -19.66 5.01 15.72
CA LYS A 154 -20.79 5.83 16.23
C LYS A 154 -21.89 6.01 15.20
N ILE A 155 -21.57 5.94 13.91
CA ILE A 155 -22.51 6.15 12.80
C ILE A 155 -23.24 4.84 12.45
N ASP A 156 -22.48 3.76 12.20
CA ASP A 156 -23.02 2.52 11.61
C ASP A 156 -22.99 1.30 12.54
N ARG A 157 -22.42 1.41 13.75
CA ARG A 157 -22.21 0.34 14.72
C ARG A 157 -21.32 -0.82 14.22
N ILE A 158 -20.64 -0.63 13.11
CA ILE A 158 -19.73 -1.61 12.50
C ILE A 158 -18.28 -1.06 12.56
N GLY A 159 -18.07 0.19 12.16
CA GLY A 159 -16.74 0.79 12.05
C GLY A 159 -15.92 0.18 10.91
N TRP A 160 -14.61 0.25 11.02
CA TRP A 160 -13.65 -0.25 10.03
C TRP A 160 -13.03 -1.55 10.51
N VAL A 161 -13.65 -2.67 10.17
CA VAL A 161 -13.27 -4.02 10.61
C VAL A 161 -13.24 -4.99 9.45
N ASP A 162 -12.49 -6.06 9.66
CA ASP A 162 -12.55 -7.26 8.84
C ASP A 162 -13.61 -8.20 9.44
N PRO A 163 -14.70 -8.48 8.72
CA PRO A 163 -15.79 -9.31 9.24
C PRO A 163 -15.39 -10.79 9.40
N GLU A 164 -14.38 -11.24 8.63
CA GLU A 164 -13.95 -12.65 8.62
C GLU A 164 -12.91 -12.93 9.72
N GLN A 165 -12.21 -11.89 10.21
CA GLN A 165 -11.19 -12.04 11.22
C GLN A 165 -11.67 -11.60 12.59
N LYS A 166 -11.54 -12.51 13.56
CA LYS A 166 -11.95 -12.27 14.95
C LYS A 166 -10.75 -12.15 15.87
N SER A 167 -10.89 -11.29 16.86
CA SER A 167 -9.98 -11.19 18.00
C SER A 167 -10.13 -12.42 18.92
N LYS A 168 -9.24 -12.55 19.90
CA LYS A 168 -9.37 -13.59 20.96
C LYS A 168 -10.69 -13.49 21.74
N LYS A 169 -11.33 -12.33 21.71
CA LYS A 169 -12.66 -12.09 22.36
C LYS A 169 -13.85 -12.35 21.44
N GLY A 170 -13.62 -12.84 20.21
CA GLY A 170 -14.67 -13.09 19.22
C GLY A 170 -15.16 -11.85 18.44
N GLU A 171 -14.63 -10.67 18.73
CA GLU A 171 -15.00 -9.43 18.04
C GLU A 171 -14.28 -9.31 16.70
N PRO A 172 -14.89 -8.71 15.65
CA PRO A 172 -14.19 -8.40 14.41
C PRO A 172 -12.93 -7.54 14.64
N ARG A 173 -11.86 -7.85 13.94
CA ARG A 173 -10.61 -7.11 14.08
C ARG A 173 -10.65 -5.80 13.28
N ILE A 174 -10.18 -4.73 13.89
CA ILE A 174 -9.97 -3.45 13.19
C ILE A 174 -8.95 -3.67 12.08
N VAL A 175 -9.23 -3.10 10.90
CA VAL A 175 -8.37 -3.19 9.73
C VAL A 175 -6.98 -2.59 9.97
N THR A 176 -5.99 -3.07 9.22
CA THR A 176 -4.61 -2.56 9.27
C THR A 176 -4.26 -1.79 8.00
N LEU A 177 -3.13 -1.05 7.99
CA LEU A 177 -2.62 -0.43 6.76
C LEU A 177 -2.42 -1.49 5.67
N HIS A 178 -1.77 -2.61 6.01
CA HIS A 178 -1.52 -3.69 5.05
C HIS A 178 -2.84 -4.25 4.51
N GLY A 179 -3.82 -4.45 5.39
CA GLY A 179 -5.15 -4.89 5.01
C GLY A 179 -5.82 -3.93 4.03
N CYS A 180 -5.90 -2.64 4.36
CA CYS A 180 -6.53 -1.63 3.52
C CYS A 180 -5.80 -1.39 2.19
N ALA A 181 -4.46 -1.27 2.23
CA ALA A 181 -3.69 -0.88 1.05
C ALA A 181 -3.46 -2.05 0.09
N ARG A 182 -3.30 -3.28 0.59
CA ARG A 182 -2.85 -4.40 -0.26
C ARG A 182 -3.85 -5.54 -0.35
N ALA A 183 -4.37 -6.02 0.79
CA ALA A 183 -5.30 -7.13 0.76
C ALA A 183 -6.65 -6.73 0.15
N THR A 184 -7.18 -5.56 0.51
CA THR A 184 -8.40 -5.00 -0.08
C THR A 184 -8.22 -4.74 -1.58
N PHE A 185 -7.10 -4.11 -1.99
CA PHE A 185 -6.75 -3.91 -3.40
C PHE A 185 -6.74 -5.25 -4.16
N ASN A 186 -6.03 -6.26 -3.62
CA ASN A 186 -5.94 -7.56 -4.29
C ASN A 186 -7.30 -8.27 -4.41
N THR A 187 -8.17 -8.15 -3.39
CA THR A 187 -9.53 -8.70 -3.45
C THR A 187 -10.36 -7.96 -4.49
N TRP A 188 -10.31 -6.63 -4.54
CA TRP A 188 -10.98 -5.82 -5.53
C TRP A 188 -10.50 -6.16 -6.95
N ALA A 189 -9.19 -6.17 -7.18
CA ALA A 189 -8.60 -6.40 -8.51
C ALA A 189 -8.87 -7.80 -9.09
N LYS A 190 -9.23 -8.78 -8.25
CA LYS A 190 -9.59 -10.14 -8.69
C LYS A 190 -10.97 -10.26 -9.28
N ASP A 191 -11.91 -9.40 -8.89
CA ASP A 191 -13.32 -9.55 -9.23
C ASP A 191 -13.86 -8.34 -10.01
N GLY A 192 -13.42 -8.24 -11.26
CA GLY A 192 -13.85 -7.17 -12.16
C GLY A 192 -15.36 -7.13 -12.41
N LYS A 193 -16.04 -8.29 -12.37
CA LYS A 193 -17.50 -8.33 -12.54
C LYS A 193 -18.21 -7.65 -11.38
N ARG A 194 -17.79 -7.94 -10.14
CA ARG A 194 -18.40 -7.39 -8.92
C ARG A 194 -18.15 -5.88 -8.80
N PHE A 195 -16.97 -5.43 -9.21
CA PHE A 195 -16.56 -4.04 -9.03
C PHE A 195 -16.58 -3.21 -10.33
N HIS A 196 -17.16 -3.77 -11.39
CA HIS A 196 -17.38 -3.09 -12.66
C HIS A 196 -16.12 -2.50 -13.30
N HIS A 197 -15.01 -3.26 -13.26
CA HIS A 197 -13.78 -2.92 -13.97
C HIS A 197 -13.34 -4.04 -14.93
N ALA A 198 -12.36 -3.74 -15.78
CA ALA A 198 -11.78 -4.72 -16.71
C ALA A 198 -11.15 -5.91 -15.97
N PHE A 199 -11.01 -7.03 -16.64
CA PHE A 199 -10.25 -8.16 -16.12
C PHE A 199 -8.76 -7.82 -16.11
N PHE A 200 -8.14 -7.99 -14.94
CA PHE A 200 -6.70 -7.81 -14.76
C PHE A 200 -6.02 -9.17 -14.58
N PRO A 201 -5.07 -9.56 -15.45
CA PRO A 201 -4.31 -10.79 -15.33
C PRO A 201 -3.63 -10.92 -13.95
N LYS A 202 -3.46 -12.16 -13.48
CA LYS A 202 -2.84 -12.41 -12.18
C LYS A 202 -1.44 -11.81 -12.10
N GLU A 203 -0.67 -11.94 -13.16
CA GLU A 203 0.72 -11.47 -13.29
C GLU A 203 0.80 -9.96 -13.07
N ILE A 204 -0.12 -9.20 -13.65
CA ILE A 204 -0.18 -7.74 -13.49
C ILE A 204 -0.59 -7.36 -12.07
N ARG A 205 -1.59 -8.06 -11.48
CA ARG A 205 -1.99 -7.82 -10.09
C ARG A 205 -0.86 -8.10 -9.10
N GLU A 206 -0.10 -9.19 -9.32
CA GLU A 206 1.07 -9.51 -8.51
C GLU A 206 2.18 -8.47 -8.70
N SER A 207 2.37 -7.96 -9.92
CA SER A 207 3.29 -6.85 -10.20
C SER A 207 2.89 -5.56 -9.49
N CYS A 208 1.60 -5.21 -9.46
CA CYS A 208 1.10 -4.08 -8.66
C CYS A 208 1.44 -4.24 -7.17
N LEU A 209 1.43 -5.47 -6.65
CA LEU A 209 1.72 -5.78 -5.26
C LEU A 209 3.21 -6.01 -4.97
N ASP A 210 4.10 -5.84 -5.94
CA ASP A 210 5.52 -6.13 -5.77
C ASP A 210 5.75 -7.58 -5.26
N HIS A 211 4.98 -8.50 -5.79
CA HIS A 211 5.23 -9.90 -5.67
C HIS A 211 6.11 -10.33 -6.84
N ARG A 212 7.04 -11.23 -6.57
CA ARG A 212 7.95 -11.71 -7.63
C ARG A 212 7.15 -12.31 -8.77
N ASN A 213 7.43 -11.83 -9.96
CA ASN A 213 6.98 -12.46 -11.18
C ASN A 213 8.22 -12.72 -12.05
N GLU A 214 8.56 -14.00 -12.20
CA GLU A 214 9.71 -14.42 -13.01
C GLU A 214 9.48 -14.17 -14.51
N SER A 215 8.23 -13.89 -14.90
CA SER A 215 7.83 -13.69 -16.30
C SER A 215 8.32 -12.36 -16.90
N TYR A 216 8.63 -11.34 -16.08
CA TYR A 216 9.05 -10.01 -16.56
C TYR A 216 10.56 -9.79 -16.38
N GLN A 217 11.35 -10.57 -17.13
CA GLN A 217 12.82 -10.52 -16.99
C GLN A 217 13.48 -9.51 -17.91
N CYS A 218 12.92 -9.20 -19.08
CA CYS A 218 13.50 -8.22 -20.01
C CYS A 218 12.92 -6.80 -19.85
N ALA A 219 13.61 -5.80 -20.41
CA ALA A 219 13.21 -4.40 -20.31
C ALA A 219 11.85 -4.13 -20.98
N TYR A 220 11.62 -4.74 -22.15
CA TYR A 220 10.39 -4.60 -22.91
C TYR A 220 9.17 -5.12 -22.14
N ASP A 221 9.28 -6.31 -21.52
CA ASP A 221 8.19 -6.89 -20.73
C ASP A 221 7.85 -5.99 -19.52
N ARG A 222 8.87 -5.30 -18.97
CA ARG A 222 8.65 -4.38 -17.83
C ARG A 222 7.95 -3.09 -18.23
N GLU A 223 8.22 -2.54 -19.41
CA GLU A 223 7.52 -1.35 -19.89
C GLU A 223 6.07 -1.67 -20.26
N GLN A 224 5.83 -2.80 -20.92
CA GLN A 224 4.49 -3.28 -21.18
C GLN A 224 3.72 -3.49 -19.86
N ALA A 225 4.33 -4.18 -18.88
CA ALA A 225 3.74 -4.38 -17.56
C ALA A 225 3.45 -3.05 -16.85
N LEU A 226 4.29 -2.01 -17.04
CA LEU A 226 4.07 -0.69 -16.46
C LEU A 226 2.79 -0.04 -17.01
N GLY A 227 2.55 -0.15 -18.32
CA GLY A 227 1.32 0.31 -18.98
C GLY A 227 0.08 -0.40 -18.42
N GLU A 228 0.12 -1.73 -18.35
CA GLU A 228 -0.97 -2.53 -17.80
C GLU A 228 -1.21 -2.25 -16.30
N MET A 229 -0.14 -2.09 -15.52
CA MET A 229 -0.25 -1.68 -14.11
C MET A 229 -0.90 -0.29 -13.96
N ARG A 230 -0.67 0.63 -14.90
CA ARG A 230 -1.28 1.96 -14.91
C ARG A 230 -2.80 1.86 -15.00
N GLU A 231 -3.31 1.04 -15.93
CA GLU A 231 -4.75 0.80 -16.05
C GLU A 231 -5.36 0.28 -14.74
N VAL A 232 -4.67 -0.64 -14.06
CA VAL A 232 -5.12 -1.15 -12.75
C VAL A 232 -5.18 -0.05 -11.71
N PHE A 233 -4.11 0.76 -11.59
CA PHE A 233 -4.06 1.84 -10.59
C PHE A 233 -5.02 2.98 -10.89
N ASP A 234 -5.25 3.31 -12.16
CA ASP A 234 -6.23 4.32 -12.56
C ASP A 234 -7.66 3.87 -12.20
N ALA A 235 -8.01 2.63 -12.51
CA ALA A 235 -9.29 2.05 -12.12
C ALA A 235 -9.46 1.98 -10.60
N TRP A 236 -8.39 1.59 -9.87
CA TRP A 236 -8.39 1.54 -8.42
C TRP A 236 -8.55 2.94 -7.79
N GLY A 237 -7.80 3.92 -8.29
CA GLY A 237 -7.90 5.32 -7.84
C GLY A 237 -9.30 5.88 -8.04
N ALA A 238 -9.89 5.66 -9.23
CA ALA A 238 -11.26 6.04 -9.53
C ALA A 238 -12.27 5.37 -8.59
N PHE A 239 -12.10 4.07 -8.31
CA PHE A 239 -12.93 3.35 -7.37
C PHE A 239 -12.83 3.92 -5.94
N CYS A 240 -11.61 4.12 -5.43
CA CYS A 240 -11.40 4.68 -4.09
C CYS A 240 -12.04 6.06 -3.93
N THR A 241 -11.97 6.90 -4.97
CA THR A 241 -12.45 8.30 -4.93
C THR A 241 -13.91 8.48 -5.38
N SER A 242 -14.61 7.41 -5.74
CA SER A 242 -15.95 7.48 -6.33
C SER A 242 -17.00 8.20 -5.47
N LEU A 243 -16.79 8.36 -4.17
CA LEU A 243 -17.65 9.12 -3.26
C LEU A 243 -17.09 10.52 -2.91
N ILE A 244 -15.99 10.94 -3.53
CA ILE A 244 -15.42 12.29 -3.37
C ILE A 244 -15.89 13.12 -4.57
N LYS A 245 -16.57 14.22 -4.29
CA LYS A 245 -17.02 15.19 -5.31
C LYS A 245 -16.04 16.34 -5.37
#